data_6d9260f75dcc6bb35d80702b2015c1f3
#
_entry.id   6d9260f75dcc6bb35d80702b2015c1f3
#
_cell.length_a   1.000
_cell.length_b   1.000
_cell.length_c   1.000
_cell.angle_alpha   90.00
_cell.angle_beta   90.00
_cell.angle_gamma   90.00
#
_symmetry.space_group_name_H-M   'P 1'
#
loop_
_entity.id
_entity.type
_entity.pdbx_description
1 polymer ?
#
loop_
_entity_poly.entity_id
_entity_poly.type
_entity_poly.pdbx_seq_one_letter_code
_entity_poly.pdbx_strand_id
1 'polypeptide(L)'
;MNLINQNVKHNKYGIGKIIEQCTTRITIEFPSRTAKFDYPSAFEKSLIIEDEKLHVSLIKEIKNHETVTEDKIVSERINKLDLTKTVRSNVNKDEPYFRNINIQKVRKDNESRIKHQIDQRGVKYLIHFTRIENLHSILQKGLVPISDLNRLKIEFVHNDDMRLDGQLDCTSCSVDFPNDRLFYVFREQKFRGTKWVVLKINKDILFSPTNIAFFCYTNAAHVLPKTANKAELCTSLAFEKMYSDEIITKDNKIINRSLQRLNSSMTTDPQAEILISGTIETKYIATINFYKEGDIEYYRSIYGSDLLDMNDYVVEPDLFRNRNDLLY
;
A
#
# COMPACT_ATOMS: atom_id res chain seq x y z
N MET A 1 -29.39 -4.35 -10.87
CA MET A 1 -29.66 -4.99 -12.21
C MET A 1 -30.53 -6.22 -12.01
N ASN A 2 -31.53 -6.50 -12.92
CA ASN A 2 -32.35 -7.72 -12.86
C ASN A 2 -31.76 -8.76 -13.82
N LEU A 3 -31.41 -9.94 -13.30
CA LEU A 3 -30.76 -11.03 -14.04
C LEU A 3 -31.67 -12.26 -14.23
N ILE A 4 -32.93 -12.21 -13.78
CA ILE A 4 -33.86 -13.33 -13.92
C ILE A 4 -34.01 -13.68 -15.40
N ASN A 5 -34.03 -14.97 -15.73
CA ASN A 5 -34.04 -15.56 -17.05
C ASN A 5 -32.74 -15.47 -17.86
N GLN A 6 -31.67 -14.89 -17.34
CA GLN A 6 -30.36 -14.92 -18.01
C GLN A 6 -29.69 -16.28 -17.87
N ASN A 7 -28.97 -16.69 -18.92
CA ASN A 7 -28.13 -17.88 -18.89
C ASN A 7 -26.78 -17.53 -18.26
N VAL A 8 -26.29 -18.43 -17.41
CA VAL A 8 -24.98 -18.31 -16.75
C VAL A 8 -24.20 -19.60 -16.85
N LYS A 9 -22.89 -19.47 -16.96
CA LYS A 9 -21.93 -20.59 -16.97
C LYS A 9 -21.25 -20.69 -15.61
N HIS A 10 -21.21 -21.90 -15.07
CA HIS A 10 -20.46 -22.25 -13.85
C HIS A 10 -19.46 -23.36 -14.13
N ASN A 11 -18.24 -23.25 -13.64
CA ASN A 11 -17.13 -24.18 -13.95
C ASN A 11 -17.46 -25.65 -13.64
N LYS A 12 -18.25 -25.91 -12.59
CA LYS A 12 -18.59 -27.28 -12.14
C LYS A 12 -19.94 -27.76 -12.63
N TYR A 13 -20.92 -26.89 -12.87
CA TYR A 13 -22.31 -27.29 -13.14
C TYR A 13 -22.76 -27.03 -14.57
N GLY A 14 -21.89 -26.46 -15.42
CA GLY A 14 -22.19 -26.12 -16.80
C GLY A 14 -23.04 -24.86 -16.95
N ILE A 15 -23.89 -24.83 -17.99
CA ILE A 15 -24.81 -23.72 -18.28
C ILE A 15 -26.10 -23.93 -17.52
N GLY A 16 -26.55 -22.88 -16.82
CA GLY A 16 -27.82 -22.87 -16.11
C GLY A 16 -28.56 -21.54 -16.31
N LYS A 17 -29.82 -21.51 -15.91
CA LYS A 17 -30.69 -20.35 -16.03
C LYS A 17 -31.00 -19.76 -14.66
N ILE A 18 -30.92 -18.44 -14.54
CA ILE A 18 -31.29 -17.74 -13.31
C ILE A 18 -32.82 -17.75 -13.18
N ILE A 19 -33.32 -18.36 -12.12
CA ILE A 19 -34.77 -18.50 -11.87
C ILE A 19 -35.26 -17.59 -10.74
N GLU A 20 -34.38 -17.18 -9.84
CA GLU A 20 -34.73 -16.31 -8.72
C GLU A 20 -33.53 -15.41 -8.36
N GLN A 21 -33.81 -14.17 -7.99
CA GLN A 21 -32.81 -13.19 -7.53
C GLN A 21 -33.36 -12.35 -6.39
N CYS A 22 -32.59 -12.22 -5.31
CA CYS A 22 -32.80 -11.23 -4.28
C CYS A 22 -31.53 -10.41 -4.05
N THR A 23 -31.54 -9.50 -3.09
CA THR A 23 -30.41 -8.58 -2.82
C THR A 23 -29.12 -9.28 -2.41
N THR A 24 -29.19 -10.49 -1.83
CA THR A 24 -28.04 -11.22 -1.29
C THR A 24 -27.83 -12.60 -1.91
N ARG A 25 -28.80 -13.11 -2.69
CA ARG A 25 -28.75 -14.47 -3.25
C ARG A 25 -29.35 -14.56 -4.64
N ILE A 26 -28.83 -15.51 -5.40
CA ILE A 26 -29.34 -15.88 -6.73
C ILE A 26 -29.52 -17.39 -6.78
N THR A 27 -30.66 -17.84 -7.36
CA THR A 27 -30.95 -19.26 -7.56
C THR A 27 -30.84 -19.59 -9.05
N ILE A 28 -30.06 -20.61 -9.38
CA ILE A 28 -29.79 -21.02 -10.76
C ILE A 28 -30.21 -22.47 -10.94
N GLU A 29 -30.97 -22.72 -11.98
CA GLU A 29 -31.36 -24.05 -12.44
C GLU A 29 -30.36 -24.53 -13.48
N PHE A 30 -29.62 -25.58 -13.15
CA PHE A 30 -28.73 -26.30 -14.05
C PHE A 30 -29.36 -27.62 -14.48
N PRO A 31 -28.95 -28.26 -15.60
CA PRO A 31 -29.50 -29.51 -16.05
C PRO A 31 -29.46 -30.64 -15.00
N SER A 32 -28.49 -30.64 -14.13
CA SER A 32 -28.29 -31.66 -13.11
C SER A 32 -28.83 -31.31 -11.72
N ARG A 33 -29.10 -30.02 -11.44
CA ARG A 33 -29.53 -29.55 -10.14
C ARG A 33 -29.87 -28.06 -10.08
N THR A 34 -30.64 -27.66 -9.09
CA THR A 34 -30.80 -26.25 -8.72
C THR A 34 -29.81 -25.89 -7.61
N ALA A 35 -29.15 -24.75 -7.72
CA ALA A 35 -28.16 -24.29 -6.74
C ALA A 35 -28.34 -22.80 -6.42
N LYS A 36 -28.05 -22.43 -5.16
CA LYS A 36 -28.09 -21.05 -4.66
C LYS A 36 -26.65 -20.52 -4.51
N PHE A 37 -26.45 -19.28 -4.90
CA PHE A 37 -25.16 -18.59 -4.82
C PHE A 37 -25.34 -17.24 -4.15
N ASP A 38 -24.29 -16.73 -3.54
CA ASP A 38 -24.30 -15.40 -2.96
C ASP A 38 -24.23 -14.34 -4.09
N TYR A 39 -25.16 -13.41 -4.06
CA TYR A 39 -25.23 -12.32 -5.03
C TYR A 39 -24.78 -11.01 -4.36
N PRO A 40 -23.97 -10.18 -5.03
CA PRO A 40 -23.45 -10.35 -6.40
C PRO A 40 -22.10 -11.10 -6.48
N SER A 41 -21.43 -11.42 -5.36
CA SER A 41 -20.05 -11.90 -5.25
C SER A 41 -19.74 -13.20 -6.03
N ALA A 42 -20.75 -14.02 -6.32
CA ALA A 42 -20.56 -15.23 -7.11
C ALA A 42 -20.14 -14.95 -8.57
N PHE A 43 -20.50 -13.77 -9.11
CA PHE A 43 -20.10 -13.36 -10.47
C PHE A 43 -18.64 -12.95 -10.59
N GLU A 44 -17.98 -12.64 -9.46
CA GLU A 44 -16.56 -12.38 -9.44
C GLU A 44 -15.72 -13.66 -9.33
N LYS A 45 -16.32 -14.75 -8.83
CA LYS A 45 -15.60 -15.98 -8.48
C LYS A 45 -15.87 -17.16 -9.39
N SER A 46 -17.11 -17.37 -9.80
CA SER A 46 -17.49 -18.65 -10.39
C SER A 46 -18.60 -18.60 -11.43
N LEU A 47 -19.35 -17.51 -11.56
CA LEU A 47 -20.46 -17.35 -12.48
C LEU A 47 -20.11 -16.35 -13.59
N ILE A 48 -20.42 -16.70 -14.83
CA ILE A 48 -20.26 -15.84 -16.01
C ILE A 48 -21.59 -15.79 -16.74
N ILE A 49 -22.16 -14.60 -16.97
CA ILE A 49 -23.36 -14.46 -17.81
C ILE A 49 -22.96 -14.68 -19.25
N GLU A 50 -23.75 -15.44 -20.01
CA GLU A 50 -23.47 -15.71 -21.43
C GLU A 50 -23.53 -14.45 -22.31
N ASP A 51 -24.38 -13.48 -21.97
CA ASP A 51 -24.32 -12.13 -22.56
C ASP A 51 -23.12 -11.36 -21.99
N GLU A 52 -22.07 -11.28 -22.82
CA GLU A 52 -20.80 -10.64 -22.44
C GLU A 52 -20.96 -9.16 -22.07
N LYS A 53 -21.83 -8.42 -22.78
CA LYS A 53 -22.07 -6.99 -22.48
C LYS A 53 -22.75 -6.84 -21.14
N LEU A 54 -23.71 -7.71 -20.83
CA LEU A 54 -24.42 -7.72 -19.56
C LEU A 54 -23.47 -8.12 -18.41
N HIS A 55 -22.60 -9.10 -18.65
CA HIS A 55 -21.59 -9.52 -17.65
C HIS A 55 -20.61 -8.40 -17.31
N VAL A 56 -20.04 -7.74 -18.32
CA VAL A 56 -19.13 -6.60 -18.13
C VAL A 56 -19.84 -5.46 -17.39
N SER A 57 -21.09 -5.17 -17.74
CA SER A 57 -21.88 -4.14 -17.07
C SER A 57 -22.15 -4.49 -15.60
N LEU A 58 -22.46 -5.75 -15.29
CA LEU A 58 -22.66 -6.23 -13.92
C LEU A 58 -21.38 -6.13 -13.09
N ILE A 59 -20.25 -6.59 -13.61
CA ILE A 59 -18.96 -6.50 -12.91
C ILE A 59 -18.57 -5.03 -12.62
N LYS A 60 -18.86 -4.13 -13.57
CA LYS A 60 -18.65 -2.69 -13.38
C LYS A 60 -19.57 -2.11 -12.29
N GLU A 61 -20.84 -2.53 -12.25
CA GLU A 61 -21.80 -2.13 -11.23
C GLU A 61 -21.39 -2.64 -9.82
N ILE A 62 -20.94 -3.90 -9.73
CA ILE A 62 -20.43 -4.50 -8.47
C ILE A 62 -19.25 -3.69 -7.95
N LYS A 63 -18.25 -3.43 -8.77
CA LYS A 63 -17.08 -2.63 -8.38
C LYS A 63 -17.42 -1.20 -7.98
N ASN A 64 -18.37 -0.57 -8.67
CA ASN A 64 -18.84 0.78 -8.30
C ASN A 64 -19.65 0.78 -6.99
N HIS A 65 -20.44 -0.28 -6.72
CA HIS A 65 -21.18 -0.42 -5.46
C HIS A 65 -20.28 -0.71 -4.27
N GLU A 66 -19.22 -1.46 -4.44
CA GLU A 66 -18.22 -1.70 -3.39
C GLU A 66 -17.54 -0.38 -3.00
N THR A 67 -17.11 0.43 -3.96
CA THR A 67 -16.53 1.75 -3.68
C THR A 67 -17.50 2.69 -2.97
N VAL A 68 -18.77 2.77 -3.38
CA VAL A 68 -19.77 3.67 -2.79
C VAL A 68 -20.22 3.21 -1.39
N THR A 69 -20.30 1.89 -1.15
CA THR A 69 -20.72 1.34 0.17
C THR A 69 -19.57 1.46 1.18
N GLU A 70 -18.33 1.24 0.75
CA GLU A 70 -17.15 1.44 1.59
C GLU A 70 -16.98 2.91 1.98
N ASP A 71 -17.13 3.83 1.04
CA ASP A 71 -17.06 5.28 1.29
C ASP A 71 -18.14 5.75 2.28
N LYS A 72 -19.34 5.19 2.19
CA LYS A 72 -20.47 5.56 3.07
C LYS A 72 -20.31 5.03 4.49
N ILE A 73 -19.88 3.76 4.63
CA ILE A 73 -19.64 3.11 5.94
C ILE A 73 -18.44 3.76 6.63
N VAL A 74 -17.40 4.08 5.89
CA VAL A 74 -16.19 4.74 6.41
C VAL A 74 -16.53 6.18 6.83
N SER A 75 -17.27 6.92 6.01
CA SER A 75 -17.70 8.29 6.32
C SER A 75 -18.61 8.36 7.55
N GLU A 76 -19.55 7.42 7.72
CA GLU A 76 -20.43 7.33 8.89
C GLU A 76 -19.69 6.91 10.17
N ARG A 77 -18.65 6.07 10.07
CA ARG A 77 -17.83 5.65 11.22
C ARG A 77 -16.79 6.70 11.60
N ILE A 78 -16.19 7.39 10.65
CA ILE A 78 -15.30 8.54 10.91
C ILE A 78 -16.06 9.68 11.59
N ASN A 79 -17.33 9.91 11.23
CA ASN A 79 -18.19 10.88 11.89
C ASN A 79 -18.59 10.46 13.32
N LYS A 80 -18.52 9.17 13.67
CA LYS A 80 -18.75 8.65 15.03
C LYS A 80 -17.50 8.65 15.91
N LEU A 81 -16.30 8.58 15.32
CA LEU A 81 -15.03 8.79 16.03
C LEU A 81 -14.77 10.30 16.09
N ASP A 82 -15.35 10.94 17.10
CA ASP A 82 -15.43 12.39 17.31
C ASP A 82 -14.07 13.09 17.44
N LEU A 83 -13.34 13.20 16.31
CA LEU A 83 -12.14 14.02 16.18
C LEU A 83 -12.46 15.43 15.64
N THR A 84 -13.76 15.81 15.56
CA THR A 84 -14.21 17.06 14.92
C THR A 84 -14.60 18.17 15.90
N LYS A 85 -14.18 18.14 17.15
CA LYS A 85 -14.56 19.21 18.09
C LYS A 85 -13.76 20.50 17.98
N THR A 86 -12.76 20.62 17.14
CA THR A 86 -11.91 21.83 17.15
C THR A 86 -11.83 22.62 15.84
N VAL A 87 -12.46 22.20 14.75
CA VAL A 87 -12.49 23.00 13.51
C VAL A 87 -13.88 22.98 12.85
N ARG A 88 -14.85 23.62 13.48
CA ARG A 88 -16.06 24.07 12.80
C ARG A 88 -16.17 25.59 12.95
N SER A 89 -15.61 26.30 12.00
CA SER A 89 -16.08 27.63 11.62
C SER A 89 -16.01 27.76 10.10
N ASN A 90 -17.21 27.74 9.48
CA ASN A 90 -17.53 28.26 8.16
C ASN A 90 -16.68 27.80 6.96
N VAL A 91 -17.08 26.70 6.30
CA VAL A 91 -16.73 26.52 4.88
C VAL A 91 -18.00 26.12 4.11
N ASN A 92 -18.42 26.98 3.21
CA ASN A 92 -19.46 26.75 2.20
C ASN A 92 -19.02 25.61 1.26
N LYS A 93 -19.92 24.65 0.96
CA LYS A 93 -19.65 23.41 0.22
C LYS A 93 -19.57 23.55 -1.30
N ASP A 94 -19.60 24.73 -1.88
CA ASP A 94 -19.85 24.93 -3.32
C ASP A 94 -18.75 25.69 -4.09
N GLU A 95 -17.47 25.69 -3.64
CA GLU A 95 -16.40 26.24 -4.46
C GLU A 95 -15.31 25.23 -4.79
N PRO A 96 -14.73 25.26 -6.01
CA PRO A 96 -13.61 24.39 -6.41
C PRO A 96 -12.30 24.88 -5.77
N TYR A 97 -12.24 24.92 -4.45
CA TYR A 97 -11.12 25.45 -3.66
C TYR A 97 -9.85 24.59 -3.70
N PHE A 98 -9.91 23.38 -4.28
CA PHE A 98 -8.82 22.40 -4.19
C PHE A 98 -7.83 22.40 -5.35
N ARG A 99 -7.93 23.33 -6.31
CA ARG A 99 -7.09 23.27 -7.52
C ARG A 99 -5.69 23.88 -7.40
N ASN A 100 -5.33 24.59 -6.31
CA ASN A 100 -4.04 25.29 -6.17
C ASN A 100 -3.42 25.23 -4.77
N ILE A 101 -3.56 24.12 -4.03
CA ILE A 101 -2.85 23.99 -2.75
C ILE A 101 -1.36 23.78 -3.07
N ASN A 102 -0.53 24.72 -2.67
CA ASN A 102 0.92 24.61 -2.80
C ASN A 102 1.45 23.59 -1.79
N ILE A 103 1.67 22.35 -2.25
CA ILE A 103 2.15 21.21 -1.45
C ILE A 103 3.47 21.55 -0.73
N GLN A 104 4.37 22.30 -1.38
CA GLN A 104 5.65 22.73 -0.77
C GLN A 104 5.42 23.65 0.43
N LYS A 105 4.42 24.52 0.36
CA LYS A 105 4.04 25.38 1.49
C LYS A 105 3.48 24.55 2.64
N VAL A 106 2.51 23.65 2.35
CA VAL A 106 1.93 22.77 3.37
C VAL A 106 3.01 21.95 4.07
N ARG A 107 3.93 21.37 3.30
CA ARG A 107 5.08 20.63 3.83
C ARG A 107 5.91 21.49 4.75
N LYS A 108 6.32 22.68 4.32
CA LYS A 108 7.15 23.61 5.10
C LYS A 108 6.47 24.02 6.42
N ASP A 109 5.17 24.31 6.36
CA ASP A 109 4.37 24.71 7.53
C ASP A 109 4.22 23.57 8.56
N ASN A 110 4.40 22.31 8.16
CA ASN A 110 4.31 21.13 9.01
C ASN A 110 5.68 20.56 9.42
N GLU A 111 6.78 20.99 8.83
CA GLU A 111 8.12 20.38 8.99
C GLU A 111 8.58 20.28 10.44
N SER A 112 8.48 21.36 11.20
CA SER A 112 8.92 21.36 12.61
C SER A 112 8.10 20.44 13.50
N ARG A 113 6.79 20.31 13.23
CA ARG A 113 5.91 19.40 13.96
C ARG A 113 6.23 17.95 13.63
N ILE A 114 6.46 17.64 12.33
CA ILE A 114 6.83 16.29 11.90
C ILE A 114 8.18 15.91 12.51
N LYS A 115 9.18 16.79 12.50
CA LYS A 115 10.48 16.55 13.18
C LYS A 115 10.29 16.20 14.65
N HIS A 116 9.52 17.00 15.37
CA HIS A 116 9.22 16.76 16.77
C HIS A 116 8.54 15.40 17.01
N GLN A 117 7.54 15.05 16.20
CA GLN A 117 6.85 13.75 16.28
C GLN A 117 7.78 12.57 16.00
N ILE A 118 8.65 12.67 15.00
CA ILE A 118 9.67 11.67 14.65
C ILE A 118 10.62 11.44 15.82
N ASP A 119 11.11 12.52 16.43
CA ASP A 119 12.05 12.46 17.56
C ASP A 119 11.39 11.89 18.81
N GLN A 120 10.15 12.32 19.13
CA GLN A 120 9.38 11.77 20.25
C GLN A 120 9.12 10.26 20.12
N ARG A 121 8.89 9.78 18.90
CA ARG A 121 8.66 8.36 18.63
C ARG A 121 9.94 7.55 18.52
N GLY A 122 11.07 8.21 18.36
CA GLY A 122 12.37 7.56 18.18
C GLY A 122 12.52 6.87 16.84
N VAL A 123 11.82 7.37 15.80
CA VAL A 123 11.97 6.85 14.41
C VAL A 123 13.40 7.07 13.94
N LYS A 124 14.03 6.01 13.43
CA LYS A 124 15.43 6.02 13.00
C LYS A 124 15.57 5.97 11.47
N TYR A 125 14.81 5.08 10.85
CA TYR A 125 14.96 4.78 9.43
C TYR A 125 13.62 4.66 8.72
N LEU A 126 13.63 4.95 7.43
CA LEU A 126 12.65 4.42 6.51
C LEU A 126 13.20 3.14 5.91
N ILE A 127 12.34 2.18 5.64
CA ILE A 127 12.71 0.86 5.18
C ILE A 127 12.15 0.61 3.78
N HIS A 128 13.04 0.24 2.86
CA HIS A 128 12.66 -0.21 1.52
C HIS A 128 13.26 -1.58 1.26
N PHE A 129 12.49 -2.52 0.74
CA PHE A 129 13.01 -3.82 0.32
C PHE A 129 12.93 -3.97 -1.20
N THR A 130 13.94 -4.60 -1.76
CA THR A 130 14.03 -4.82 -3.21
C THR A 130 14.79 -6.09 -3.52
N ARG A 131 14.74 -6.53 -4.78
CA ARG A 131 15.57 -7.65 -5.23
C ARG A 131 17.02 -7.24 -5.31
N ILE A 132 17.93 -8.20 -5.08
CA ILE A 132 19.36 -7.95 -5.07
C ILE A 132 19.87 -7.48 -6.44
N GLU A 133 19.19 -7.87 -7.52
CA GLU A 133 19.52 -7.48 -8.90
C GLU A 133 19.39 -5.96 -9.11
N ASN A 134 18.51 -5.29 -8.35
CA ASN A 134 18.34 -3.83 -8.43
C ASN A 134 19.43 -3.08 -7.65
N LEU A 135 20.09 -3.73 -6.69
CA LEU A 135 21.02 -3.07 -5.76
C LEU A 135 22.13 -2.31 -6.46
N HIS A 136 22.73 -2.90 -7.49
CA HIS A 136 23.84 -2.27 -8.21
C HIS A 136 23.44 -0.92 -8.84
N SER A 137 22.29 -0.88 -9.51
CA SER A 137 21.74 0.36 -10.08
C SER A 137 21.37 1.38 -8.99
N ILE A 138 20.85 0.90 -7.85
CA ILE A 138 20.49 1.76 -6.71
C ILE A 138 21.75 2.41 -6.11
N LEU A 139 22.83 1.68 -5.97
CA LEU A 139 24.11 2.23 -5.44
C LEU A 139 24.75 3.25 -6.38
N GLN A 140 24.47 3.15 -7.68
CA GLN A 140 24.96 4.13 -8.67
C GLN A 140 24.10 5.37 -8.77
N LYS A 141 22.78 5.23 -8.69
CA LYS A 141 21.81 6.26 -9.12
C LYS A 141 20.83 6.69 -8.02
N GLY A 142 20.84 6.01 -6.88
CA GLY A 142 19.80 6.15 -5.84
C GLY A 142 18.56 5.29 -6.14
N LEU A 143 17.59 5.36 -5.26
CA LEU A 143 16.27 4.77 -5.47
C LEU A 143 15.44 5.70 -6.38
N VAL A 144 15.41 5.36 -7.65
CA VAL A 144 14.73 6.11 -8.70
C VAL A 144 13.27 5.61 -8.81
N PRO A 145 12.25 6.49 -8.81
CA PRO A 145 10.86 6.08 -9.00
C PRO A 145 10.62 5.39 -10.35
N ILE A 146 9.62 4.51 -10.42
CA ILE A 146 9.31 3.71 -11.62
C ILE A 146 9.04 4.60 -12.84
N SER A 147 8.34 5.72 -12.69
CA SER A 147 8.11 6.68 -13.78
C SER A 147 9.41 7.19 -14.40
N ASP A 148 10.40 7.48 -13.55
CA ASP A 148 11.70 7.98 -13.99
C ASP A 148 12.59 6.87 -14.54
N LEU A 149 12.57 5.66 -13.96
CA LEU A 149 13.25 4.49 -14.51
C LEU A 149 12.79 4.23 -15.95
N ASN A 150 11.46 4.24 -16.18
CA ASN A 150 10.88 4.06 -17.50
C ASN A 150 11.28 5.19 -18.47
N ARG A 151 11.22 6.44 -18.02
CA ARG A 151 11.59 7.62 -18.81
C ARG A 151 13.07 7.62 -19.20
N LEU A 152 13.94 7.22 -18.28
CA LEU A 152 15.40 7.17 -18.45
C LEU A 152 15.88 5.86 -19.09
N LYS A 153 14.96 4.91 -19.36
CA LYS A 153 15.26 3.57 -19.89
C LYS A 153 16.31 2.82 -19.05
N ILE A 154 16.21 2.95 -17.73
CA ILE A 154 17.04 2.21 -16.78
C ILE A 154 16.40 0.85 -16.58
N GLU A 155 17.16 -0.20 -16.82
CA GLU A 155 16.71 -1.57 -16.55
C GLU A 155 16.57 -1.81 -15.06
N PHE A 156 15.47 -2.43 -14.66
CA PHE A 156 15.19 -2.82 -13.27
C PHE A 156 14.26 -4.02 -13.24
N VAL A 157 14.30 -4.75 -12.14
CA VAL A 157 13.45 -5.90 -11.92
C VAL A 157 12.26 -5.48 -11.09
N HIS A 158 11.06 -5.61 -11.64
CA HIS A 158 9.82 -5.28 -10.97
C HIS A 158 9.54 -6.21 -9.79
N ASN A 159 9.16 -5.63 -8.65
CA ASN A 159 8.67 -6.37 -7.49
C ASN A 159 7.14 -6.41 -7.47
N ASP A 160 6.50 -5.32 -7.91
CA ASP A 160 5.05 -5.17 -7.98
C ASP A 160 4.65 -4.61 -9.35
N ASP A 161 4.23 -5.49 -10.25
CA ASP A 161 3.84 -5.13 -11.62
C ASP A 161 2.54 -4.29 -11.65
N MET A 162 1.73 -4.36 -10.60
CA MET A 162 0.41 -3.74 -10.62
C MET A 162 0.36 -2.33 -10.05
N ARG A 163 1.30 -1.94 -9.15
CA ARG A 163 1.31 -0.60 -8.49
C ARG A 163 -0.10 -0.03 -8.30
N LEU A 164 -0.91 -0.75 -7.53
CA LEU A 164 -2.34 -0.45 -7.32
C LEU A 164 -2.58 0.92 -6.67
N ASP A 165 -1.56 1.48 -6.03
CA ASP A 165 -1.55 2.85 -5.51
C ASP A 165 -1.56 3.92 -6.61
N GLY A 166 -1.12 3.57 -7.83
CA GLY A 166 -1.02 4.50 -8.96
C GLY A 166 0.06 5.59 -8.82
N GLN A 167 0.90 5.53 -7.77
CA GLN A 167 1.92 6.54 -7.47
C GLN A 167 3.28 6.14 -8.05
N LEU A 168 3.38 6.12 -9.38
CA LEU A 168 4.61 5.71 -10.10
C LEU A 168 5.76 6.71 -9.92
N ASP A 169 5.48 7.93 -9.50
CA ASP A 169 6.43 9.01 -9.21
C ASP A 169 7.01 8.96 -7.79
N CYS A 170 6.62 7.92 -7.01
CA CYS A 170 7.04 7.76 -5.64
C CYS A 170 7.68 6.40 -5.37
N THR A 171 8.60 6.38 -4.40
CA THR A 171 9.13 5.15 -3.79
C THR A 171 8.39 4.90 -2.47
N SER A 172 7.82 3.69 -2.30
CA SER A 172 7.16 3.28 -1.05
C SER A 172 8.19 2.81 -0.02
N CYS A 173 8.08 3.35 1.20
CA CYS A 173 8.90 2.98 2.36
C CYS A 173 8.01 2.66 3.56
N SER A 174 8.43 1.72 4.40
CA SER A 174 7.86 1.49 5.74
C SER A 174 8.66 2.25 6.80
N VAL A 175 8.24 2.24 8.06
CA VAL A 175 8.93 2.91 9.18
C VAL A 175 9.58 1.89 10.10
N ASP A 176 10.89 1.97 10.29
CA ASP A 176 11.76 1.17 11.16
C ASP A 176 11.70 -0.37 11.00
N PHE A 177 10.67 -0.89 10.33
CA PHE A 177 10.54 -2.30 10.00
C PHE A 177 9.84 -2.47 8.63
N PRO A 178 10.20 -3.47 7.81
CA PRO A 178 9.54 -3.71 6.52
C PRO A 178 8.03 -3.97 6.68
N ASN A 179 7.24 -3.67 5.64
CA ASN A 179 5.90 -4.24 5.50
C ASN A 179 6.04 -5.77 5.35
N ASP A 180 6.07 -6.46 6.49
CA ASP A 180 6.39 -7.89 6.59
C ASP A 180 5.38 -8.76 5.84
N ARG A 181 4.11 -8.37 5.82
CA ARG A 181 3.04 -9.10 5.10
C ARG A 181 3.29 -9.10 3.60
N LEU A 182 3.54 -7.92 3.02
CA LEU A 182 3.82 -7.80 1.59
C LEU A 182 5.15 -8.46 1.25
N PHE A 183 6.16 -8.27 2.08
CA PHE A 183 7.48 -8.86 1.89
C PHE A 183 7.46 -10.39 1.94
N TYR A 184 6.67 -10.97 2.86
CA TYR A 184 6.42 -12.41 2.91
C TYR A 184 5.77 -12.93 1.62
N VAL A 185 4.72 -12.27 1.13
CA VAL A 185 4.05 -12.65 -0.12
C VAL A 185 5.03 -12.64 -1.30
N PHE A 186 5.89 -11.63 -1.37
CA PHE A 186 6.87 -11.56 -2.46
C PHE A 186 7.94 -12.64 -2.32
N ARG A 187 8.53 -12.83 -1.15
CA ARG A 187 9.60 -13.79 -0.93
C ARG A 187 9.14 -15.25 -1.01
N GLU A 188 8.03 -15.57 -0.35
CA GLU A 188 7.65 -16.96 -0.11
C GLU A 188 6.59 -17.47 -1.09
N GLN A 189 5.86 -16.57 -1.76
CA GLN A 189 4.78 -16.98 -2.65
C GLN A 189 5.03 -16.63 -4.11
N LYS A 190 5.28 -15.34 -4.43
CA LYS A 190 5.42 -14.89 -5.82
C LYS A 190 6.80 -15.16 -6.43
N PHE A 191 7.86 -14.93 -5.66
CA PHE A 191 9.24 -14.92 -6.18
C PHE A 191 10.16 -15.81 -5.34
N ARG A 192 9.73 -17.04 -5.13
CA ARG A 192 10.54 -18.05 -4.40
C ARG A 192 11.92 -18.20 -5.01
N GLY A 193 12.92 -18.27 -4.15
CA GLY A 193 14.33 -18.42 -4.59
C GLY A 193 15.02 -17.12 -5.02
N THR A 194 14.29 -16.03 -5.16
CA THR A 194 14.88 -14.70 -5.41
C THR A 194 15.57 -14.19 -4.15
N LYS A 195 16.72 -13.56 -4.33
CA LYS A 195 17.46 -12.91 -3.25
C LYS A 195 16.99 -11.47 -3.07
N TRP A 196 16.90 -11.05 -1.83
CA TRP A 196 16.35 -9.75 -1.44
C TRP A 196 17.36 -9.00 -0.58
N VAL A 197 17.29 -7.67 -0.65
CA VAL A 197 17.96 -6.76 0.26
C VAL A 197 16.96 -5.80 0.88
N VAL A 198 17.24 -5.38 2.11
CA VAL A 198 16.48 -4.36 2.83
C VAL A 198 17.38 -3.15 3.01
N LEU A 199 16.93 -2.00 2.54
CA LEU A 199 17.63 -0.73 2.66
C LEU A 199 17.09 0.05 3.84
N LYS A 200 17.95 0.41 4.79
CA LYS A 200 17.67 1.42 5.81
C LYS A 200 18.00 2.80 5.22
N ILE A 201 17.01 3.64 5.13
CA ILE A 201 17.12 5.00 4.58
C ILE A 201 17.04 5.97 5.74
N ASN A 202 17.98 6.91 5.80
CA ASN A 202 17.99 7.93 6.84
C ASN A 202 16.68 8.75 6.81
N LYS A 203 16.07 8.93 7.98
CA LYS A 203 14.85 9.71 8.17
C LYS A 203 14.95 11.15 7.65
N ASP A 204 16.16 11.68 7.50
CA ASP A 204 16.41 13.05 7.01
C ASP A 204 15.91 13.28 5.59
N ILE A 205 15.70 12.20 4.81
CA ILE A 205 15.03 12.26 3.49
C ILE A 205 13.64 12.93 3.56
N LEU A 206 12.93 12.80 4.68
CA LEU A 206 11.63 13.42 4.91
C LEU A 206 11.69 14.96 4.82
N PHE A 207 12.88 15.52 5.01
CA PHE A 207 13.16 16.95 5.01
C PHE A 207 14.02 17.41 3.83
N SER A 208 14.31 16.51 2.90
CA SER A 208 15.05 16.82 1.67
C SER A 208 14.34 17.91 0.86
N PRO A 209 15.04 18.93 0.35
CA PRO A 209 14.42 19.99 -0.44
C PRO A 209 13.88 19.50 -1.79
N THR A 210 14.37 18.37 -2.29
CA THR A 210 14.03 17.79 -3.61
C THR A 210 12.95 16.72 -3.55
N ASN A 211 12.63 16.19 -2.37
CA ASN A 211 11.67 15.11 -2.18
C ASN A 211 10.47 15.59 -1.37
N ILE A 212 9.31 14.98 -1.58
CA ILE A 212 8.11 15.20 -0.79
C ILE A 212 7.69 13.85 -0.20
N ALA A 213 7.38 13.84 1.10
CA ALA A 213 6.88 12.68 1.81
C ALA A 213 5.35 12.75 1.93
N PHE A 214 4.67 11.64 1.59
CA PHE A 214 3.24 11.47 1.77
C PHE A 214 3.00 10.34 2.77
N PHE A 215 2.33 10.65 3.87
CA PHE A 215 2.12 9.75 5.00
C PHE A 215 0.80 9.00 4.86
N CYS A 216 0.85 7.69 4.62
CA CYS A 216 -0.29 6.81 4.48
C CYS A 216 -0.39 5.92 5.72
N TYR A 217 -1.45 6.07 6.51
CA TYR A 217 -1.62 5.36 7.78
C TYR A 217 -1.90 3.84 7.61
N THR A 218 -2.15 3.40 6.39
CA THR A 218 -2.29 2.02 5.94
C THR A 218 -1.67 1.91 4.55
N ASN A 219 -1.87 0.78 3.84
CA ASN A 219 -1.38 0.60 2.47
C ASN A 219 -1.86 1.75 1.56
N ALA A 220 -0.95 2.32 0.76
CA ALA A 220 -1.25 3.46 -0.11
C ALA A 220 -2.29 3.14 -1.21
N ALA A 221 -2.46 1.87 -1.57
CA ALA A 221 -3.50 1.42 -2.49
C ALA A 221 -4.89 1.32 -1.85
N HIS A 222 -5.01 1.53 -0.53
CA HIS A 222 -6.31 1.62 0.14
C HIS A 222 -7.08 2.85 -0.34
N VAL A 223 -8.42 2.75 -0.41
CA VAL A 223 -9.29 3.80 -0.94
C VAL A 223 -9.00 5.17 -0.33
N LEU A 224 -8.91 5.27 0.99
CA LEU A 224 -8.72 6.56 1.68
C LEU A 224 -7.37 7.24 1.36
N PRO A 225 -6.20 6.61 1.50
CA PRO A 225 -4.95 7.22 1.07
C PRO A 225 -4.90 7.51 -0.43
N LYS A 226 -5.47 6.61 -1.26
CA LYS A 226 -5.47 6.75 -2.72
C LYS A 226 -6.31 7.92 -3.21
N THR A 227 -7.44 8.22 -2.56
CA THR A 227 -8.37 9.31 -2.92
C THR A 227 -8.08 10.61 -2.17
N ALA A 228 -7.24 10.57 -1.14
CA ALA A 228 -6.87 11.75 -0.37
C ALA A 228 -6.16 12.79 -1.24
N ASN A 229 -6.36 14.06 -0.92
CA ASN A 229 -5.57 15.13 -1.52
C ASN A 229 -4.10 14.97 -1.10
N LYS A 230 -3.16 14.97 -2.07
CA LYS A 230 -1.71 14.85 -1.78
C LYS A 230 -1.24 15.87 -0.74
N ALA A 231 -1.82 17.07 -0.69
CA ALA A 231 -1.48 18.08 0.32
C ALA A 231 -1.86 17.66 1.75
N GLU A 232 -2.94 16.91 1.94
CA GLU A 232 -3.35 16.39 3.24
C GLU A 232 -2.37 15.32 3.74
N LEU A 233 -1.83 14.51 2.82
CA LEU A 233 -0.85 13.47 3.15
C LEU A 233 0.54 14.00 3.52
N CYS A 234 0.83 15.31 3.29
CA CYS A 234 2.10 15.94 3.67
C CYS A 234 2.06 16.59 5.08
N THR A 235 0.99 16.41 5.84
CA THR A 235 0.76 17.10 7.11
C THR A 235 1.27 16.32 8.32
N SER A 236 1.51 17.01 9.42
CA SER A 236 1.82 16.38 10.71
C SER A 236 0.66 15.53 11.23
N LEU A 237 -0.58 15.86 10.89
CA LEU A 237 -1.75 15.05 11.22
C LEU A 237 -1.76 13.72 10.46
N ALA A 238 -1.36 13.73 9.18
CA ALA A 238 -1.24 12.48 8.41
C ALA A 238 -0.14 11.58 8.98
N PHE A 239 1.00 12.15 9.39
CA PHE A 239 2.05 11.39 10.09
C PHE A 239 1.54 10.83 11.42
N GLU A 240 0.89 11.64 12.25
CA GLU A 240 0.32 11.20 13.52
C GLU A 240 -0.69 10.07 13.36
N LYS A 241 -1.52 10.13 12.31
CA LYS A 241 -2.51 9.11 12.00
C LYS A 241 -1.90 7.72 11.76
N MET A 242 -0.65 7.62 11.30
CA MET A 242 0.06 6.34 11.17
C MET A 242 0.21 5.61 12.52
N TYR A 243 0.07 6.32 13.62
CA TYR A 243 0.24 5.84 15.00
C TYR A 243 -1.05 5.91 15.83
N SER A 244 -2.20 6.06 15.18
CA SER A 244 -3.50 6.09 15.85
C SER A 244 -3.73 4.83 16.66
N ASP A 245 -4.47 4.94 17.77
CA ASP A 245 -4.80 3.80 18.64
C ASP A 245 -5.61 2.75 17.91
N GLU A 246 -6.45 3.16 16.96
CA GLU A 246 -7.22 2.28 16.10
C GLU A 246 -7.03 2.63 14.62
N ILE A 247 -6.81 1.62 13.80
CA ILE A 247 -6.74 1.74 12.34
C ILE A 247 -7.65 0.68 11.71
N ILE A 248 -8.45 1.10 10.74
CA ILE A 248 -9.23 0.20 9.89
C ILE A 248 -8.38 -0.13 8.67
N THR A 249 -8.05 -1.41 8.50
CA THR A 249 -7.27 -1.90 7.35
C THR A 249 -8.14 -1.99 6.10
N LYS A 250 -7.52 -2.21 4.94
CA LYS A 250 -8.24 -2.41 3.68
C LYS A 250 -9.20 -3.60 3.71
N ASP A 251 -8.96 -4.59 4.56
CA ASP A 251 -9.82 -5.77 4.73
C ASP A 251 -10.90 -5.54 5.80
N ASN A 252 -11.18 -4.27 6.16
CA ASN A 252 -12.14 -3.85 7.21
C ASN A 252 -11.84 -4.45 8.60
N LYS A 253 -10.61 -4.87 8.86
CA LYS A 253 -10.17 -5.31 10.18
C LYS A 253 -9.73 -4.10 11.00
N ILE A 254 -10.11 -4.07 12.27
CA ILE A 254 -9.65 -3.06 13.21
C ILE A 254 -8.34 -3.55 13.82
N ILE A 255 -7.28 -2.76 13.65
CA ILE A 255 -6.01 -2.94 14.36
C ILE A 255 -6.03 -1.97 15.53
N ASN A 256 -5.86 -2.49 16.74
CA ASN A 256 -5.77 -1.68 17.96
C ASN A 256 -4.32 -1.66 18.46
N ARG A 257 -3.75 -0.47 18.55
CA ARG A 257 -2.35 -0.27 18.96
C ARG A 257 -2.06 -0.76 20.37
N SER A 258 -2.97 -0.52 21.30
CA SER A 258 -2.80 -0.90 22.72
C SER A 258 -2.79 -2.41 22.94
N LEU A 259 -3.34 -3.20 22.00
CA LEU A 259 -3.34 -4.66 22.03
C LEU A 259 -2.07 -5.27 21.40
N GLN A 260 -1.16 -4.44 20.89
CA GLN A 260 0.10 -4.85 20.27
C GLN A 260 1.27 -4.44 21.16
N ARG A 261 2.36 -5.20 21.08
CA ARG A 261 3.62 -4.87 21.78
C ARG A 261 4.54 -3.99 20.92
N LEU A 262 3.99 -2.89 20.39
CA LEU A 262 4.73 -2.00 19.49
C LEU A 262 5.73 -1.11 20.21
N ASN A 263 6.93 -1.01 19.64
CA ASN A 263 7.80 0.10 19.95
C ASN A 263 7.14 1.42 19.53
N SER A 264 7.49 2.52 20.20
CA SER A 264 6.94 3.85 19.90
C SER A 264 7.12 4.26 18.43
N SER A 265 8.22 3.86 17.82
CA SER A 265 8.57 4.18 16.43
C SER A 265 7.80 3.37 15.37
N MET A 266 7.25 2.22 15.74
CA MET A 266 6.52 1.37 14.79
C MET A 266 5.10 1.87 14.57
N THR A 267 4.66 1.88 13.32
CA THR A 267 3.30 2.25 12.92
C THR A 267 2.27 1.24 13.41
N THR A 268 1.05 1.67 13.67
CA THR A 268 -0.03 0.80 14.14
C THR A 268 -0.39 -0.27 13.11
N ASP A 269 -0.54 0.12 11.83
CA ASP A 269 -0.67 -0.84 10.74
C ASP A 269 0.72 -1.15 10.16
N PRO A 270 1.17 -2.43 10.11
CA PRO A 270 2.43 -2.81 9.46
C PRO A 270 2.45 -2.50 7.96
N GLN A 271 1.30 -2.28 7.35
CA GLN A 271 1.17 -1.88 5.95
C GLN A 271 1.17 -0.36 5.74
N ALA A 272 1.32 0.45 6.81
CA ALA A 272 1.48 1.89 6.69
C ALA A 272 2.71 2.23 5.84
N GLU A 273 2.57 3.20 4.95
CA GLU A 273 3.59 3.56 3.97
C GLU A 273 3.89 5.06 4.00
N ILE A 274 5.16 5.40 3.80
CA ILE A 274 5.59 6.75 3.46
C ILE A 274 6.02 6.71 2.00
N LEU A 275 5.30 7.43 1.15
CA LEU A 275 5.64 7.57 -0.26
C LEU A 275 6.57 8.75 -0.42
N ILE A 276 7.78 8.51 -0.94
CA ILE A 276 8.78 9.56 -1.20
C ILE A 276 8.79 9.88 -2.69
N SER A 277 8.42 11.10 -3.06
CA SER A 277 8.46 11.55 -4.46
C SER A 277 9.89 11.83 -4.91
N GLY A 278 10.15 11.56 -6.19
CA GLY A 278 11.48 11.76 -6.78
C GLY A 278 12.54 10.78 -6.30
N THR A 279 13.74 10.91 -6.81
CA THR A 279 14.85 10.02 -6.51
C THR A 279 15.33 10.21 -5.07
N ILE A 280 15.45 9.10 -4.32
CA ILE A 280 16.16 9.08 -3.04
C ILE A 280 17.64 8.89 -3.34
N GLU A 281 18.43 9.94 -3.15
CA GLU A 281 19.87 9.91 -3.40
C GLU A 281 20.59 8.87 -2.51
N THR A 282 21.69 8.31 -3.00
CA THR A 282 22.49 7.30 -2.28
C THR A 282 22.96 7.74 -0.90
N LYS A 283 23.23 9.04 -0.71
CA LYS A 283 23.62 9.61 0.60
C LYS A 283 22.61 9.38 1.73
N TYR A 284 21.34 9.09 1.37
CA TYR A 284 20.29 8.76 2.35
C TYR A 284 20.22 7.26 2.65
N ILE A 285 20.91 6.41 1.91
CA ILE A 285 20.98 4.98 2.21
C ILE A 285 21.97 4.81 3.36
N ALA A 286 21.45 4.54 4.55
CA ALA A 286 22.26 4.41 5.76
C ALA A 286 22.90 3.02 5.86
N THR A 287 22.19 1.95 5.48
CA THR A 287 22.71 0.58 5.58
C THR A 287 22.00 -0.33 4.58
N ILE A 288 22.75 -1.22 3.97
CA ILE A 288 22.26 -2.31 3.11
C ILE A 288 22.20 -3.56 3.98
N ASN A 289 21.02 -4.17 4.13
CA ASN A 289 20.85 -5.32 5.00
C ASN A 289 20.58 -6.57 4.16
N PHE A 290 21.41 -7.58 4.34
CA PHE A 290 21.32 -8.88 3.68
C PHE A 290 20.72 -9.92 4.63
N TYR A 291 20.09 -10.94 4.05
CA TYR A 291 19.55 -12.05 4.86
C TYR A 291 20.66 -12.94 5.42
N LYS A 292 21.73 -13.18 4.64
CA LYS A 292 22.87 -14.04 4.99
C LYS A 292 24.14 -13.68 4.20
N GLU A 293 25.29 -14.11 4.67
CA GLU A 293 26.60 -13.88 4.01
C GLU A 293 26.62 -14.33 2.54
N GLY A 294 26.05 -15.49 2.23
CA GLY A 294 26.00 -16.00 0.86
C GLY A 294 25.22 -15.10 -0.12
N ASP A 295 24.44 -14.13 0.36
CA ASP A 295 23.79 -13.15 -0.51
C ASP A 295 24.73 -11.99 -0.84
N ILE A 296 25.66 -11.65 0.06
CA ILE A 296 26.76 -10.71 -0.20
C ILE A 296 27.72 -11.30 -1.22
N GLU A 297 28.11 -12.56 -1.05
CA GLU A 297 28.97 -13.28 -1.98
C GLU A 297 28.33 -13.38 -3.38
N TYR A 298 27.02 -13.65 -3.43
CA TYR A 298 26.27 -13.65 -4.69
C TYR A 298 26.31 -12.30 -5.38
N TYR A 299 26.06 -11.20 -4.67
CA TYR A 299 26.15 -9.85 -5.24
C TYR A 299 27.54 -9.57 -5.81
N ARG A 300 28.59 -9.86 -5.01
CA ARG A 300 30.00 -9.65 -5.43
C ARG A 300 30.38 -10.47 -6.64
N SER A 301 29.88 -11.68 -6.77
CA SER A 301 30.17 -12.56 -7.92
C SER A 301 29.63 -12.01 -9.24
N ILE A 302 28.57 -11.18 -9.20
CA ILE A 302 27.93 -10.63 -10.39
C ILE A 302 28.42 -9.21 -10.70
N TYR A 303 28.53 -8.36 -9.67
CA TYR A 303 28.73 -6.93 -9.83
C TYR A 303 30.10 -6.42 -9.32
N GLY A 304 30.90 -7.28 -8.73
CA GLY A 304 32.13 -6.89 -8.04
C GLY A 304 31.86 -6.31 -6.64
N SER A 305 32.92 -5.89 -5.96
CA SER A 305 32.87 -5.40 -4.59
C SER A 305 32.83 -3.88 -4.48
N ASP A 306 33.33 -3.14 -5.45
CA ASP A 306 33.67 -1.72 -5.35
C ASP A 306 32.53 -0.84 -4.81
N LEU A 307 31.35 -0.91 -5.42
CA LEU A 307 30.22 -0.11 -4.99
C LEU A 307 29.67 -0.55 -3.64
N LEU A 308 29.69 -1.85 -3.35
CA LEU A 308 29.21 -2.36 -2.07
C LEU A 308 30.12 -1.92 -0.93
N ASP A 309 31.43 -2.04 -1.12
CA ASP A 309 32.43 -1.73 -0.09
C ASP A 309 32.55 -0.22 0.19
N MET A 310 31.97 0.63 -0.67
CA MET A 310 31.82 2.07 -0.43
C MET A 310 30.61 2.42 0.46
N ASN A 311 29.80 1.45 0.85
CA ASN A 311 28.57 1.64 1.61
C ASN A 311 28.57 0.76 2.87
N ASP A 312 27.82 1.16 3.88
CA ASP A 312 27.62 0.34 5.06
C ASP A 312 26.65 -0.82 4.75
N TYR A 313 27.06 -2.04 5.04
CA TYR A 313 26.22 -3.23 4.88
C TYR A 313 26.40 -4.22 6.03
N VAL A 314 25.34 -4.96 6.34
CA VAL A 314 25.33 -5.95 7.41
C VAL A 314 24.45 -7.15 7.05
N VAL A 315 24.65 -8.26 7.75
CA VAL A 315 23.70 -9.39 7.76
C VAL A 315 22.74 -9.20 8.91
N GLU A 316 21.47 -8.94 8.61
CA GLU A 316 20.40 -8.68 9.59
C GLU A 316 19.15 -9.50 9.24
N PRO A 317 19.12 -10.81 9.52
CA PRO A 317 18.05 -11.71 9.11
C PRO A 317 16.69 -11.38 9.75
N ASP A 318 16.67 -10.65 10.86
CA ASP A 318 15.43 -10.31 11.55
C ASP A 318 14.55 -9.35 10.74
N LEU A 319 15.12 -8.50 9.87
CA LEU A 319 14.36 -7.67 8.94
C LEU A 319 13.62 -8.47 7.85
N PHE A 320 13.94 -9.76 7.72
CA PHE A 320 13.33 -10.66 6.74
C PHE A 320 12.28 -11.59 7.37
N ARG A 321 11.95 -11.40 8.65
CA ARG A 321 10.94 -12.18 9.38
C ARG A 321 9.66 -11.38 9.55
N ASN A 322 8.64 -12.02 10.11
CA ASN A 322 7.44 -11.33 10.53
C ASN A 322 7.73 -10.40 11.71
N ARG A 323 7.02 -9.30 11.78
CA ARG A 323 7.05 -8.39 12.91
C ARG A 323 6.50 -9.08 14.15
N ASN A 324 7.36 -9.29 15.17
CA ASN A 324 7.05 -10.15 16.35
C ASN A 324 6.11 -9.51 17.37
N ASP A 325 5.69 -8.29 17.15
CA ASP A 325 4.85 -7.49 18.04
C ASP A 325 3.35 -7.62 17.74
N LEU A 326 2.97 -8.28 16.65
CA LEU A 326 1.59 -8.60 16.34
C LEU A 326 1.13 -9.80 17.18
N LEU A 327 0.26 -9.57 18.14
CA LEU A 327 -0.54 -10.62 18.77
C LEU A 327 -1.63 -11.00 17.75
N TYR A 328 -1.54 -12.20 17.19
CA TYR A 328 -2.56 -12.78 16.33
C TYR A 328 -3.70 -13.34 17.16
#